data_a96f64c5a8b0c780720d0a9263a5762b
#
_entry.id   a96f64c5a8b0c780720d0a9263a5762b
#
_cell.length_a   1.000
_cell.length_b   1.000
_cell.length_c   1.000
_cell.angle_alpha   90.00
_cell.angle_beta   90.00
_cell.angle_gamma   90.00
#
_symmetry.space_group_name_H-M   'P 1'
#
loop_
_entity.id
_entity.type
_entity.pdbx_description
1 polymer ?
#
loop_
_entity_poly.entity_id
_entity_poly.type
_entity_poly.pdbx_seq_one_letter_code
_entity_poly.pdbx_strand_id
1 'polypeptide(L)'
;KEILNIFSEDDTKIISSNIVVQEANFKYANSRDIPRHFISYATLLSKAPRFIREGYPLSKSYRITLLSRPINTDQYDIILREIRNIFNREKVSYQFNGTYFHLMTAQKEMVKTLAKSFIFAVFIVSLLAYIYYRKTKIFIIFMVINIMPVVGSFIFSNLFNLSINISTVMTYSISFGLLVDNSFHIIHSIKNNLSGSDYTNSLVRPILCSGILIILSFLVFSVNPFLPIKEFGITLGIITSIGVIFDLKVLPHFISRIYVSSKG
;
A
#
# COMPACT_ATOMS: atom_id res chain seq x y z
N LYS A 1 -20.77 -22.02 -12.24
CA LYS A 1 -20.59 -21.42 -13.58
C LYS A 1 -20.42 -19.91 -13.50
N GLU A 2 -21.26 -19.16 -12.74
CA GLU A 2 -21.16 -17.70 -12.63
C GLU A 2 -19.82 -17.23 -12.04
N ILE A 3 -19.29 -17.91 -11.03
CA ILE A 3 -17.97 -17.59 -10.45
C ILE A 3 -16.84 -17.80 -11.47
N LEU A 4 -16.97 -18.77 -12.38
CA LEU A 4 -15.99 -19.00 -13.46
C LEU A 4 -15.93 -17.84 -14.46
N ASN A 5 -17.02 -17.15 -14.69
CA ASN A 5 -17.08 -16.02 -15.64
C ASN A 5 -16.42 -14.73 -15.10
N ILE A 6 -16.14 -14.66 -13.80
CA ILE A 6 -15.44 -13.52 -13.18
C ILE A 6 -13.94 -13.56 -13.49
N PHE A 7 -13.41 -14.76 -13.77
CA PHE A 7 -12.00 -14.99 -14.01
C PHE A 7 -11.74 -15.33 -15.47
N SER A 8 -10.69 -14.80 -16.04
CA SER A 8 -10.19 -15.31 -17.32
C SER A 8 -9.74 -16.76 -17.16
N GLU A 9 -10.06 -17.62 -18.12
CA GLU A 9 -9.81 -19.08 -18.04
C GLU A 9 -8.34 -19.45 -17.75
N ASP A 10 -7.40 -18.58 -18.10
CA ASP A 10 -5.96 -18.84 -17.93
C ASP A 10 -5.40 -18.52 -16.54
N ASP A 11 -6.08 -17.72 -15.72
CA ASP A 11 -5.51 -17.17 -14.51
C ASP A 11 -6.03 -17.79 -13.21
N THR A 12 -7.10 -18.58 -13.25
CA THR A 12 -7.72 -19.10 -12.02
C THR A 12 -8.21 -20.52 -12.16
N LYS A 13 -7.88 -21.37 -11.20
CA LYS A 13 -8.41 -22.73 -11.08
C LYS A 13 -9.37 -22.81 -9.91
N ILE A 14 -10.56 -23.34 -10.18
CA ILE A 14 -11.57 -23.61 -9.15
C ILE A 14 -11.52 -25.10 -8.81
N ILE A 15 -11.39 -25.39 -7.53
CA ILE A 15 -11.46 -26.78 -7.03
C ILE A 15 -12.67 -26.87 -6.10
N SER A 16 -13.57 -27.77 -6.39
CA SER A 16 -14.71 -28.11 -5.54
C SER A 16 -14.87 -29.62 -5.45
N SER A 17 -15.65 -30.10 -4.49
CA SER A 17 -15.96 -31.54 -4.38
C SER A 17 -16.55 -32.11 -5.67
N ASN A 18 -17.38 -31.33 -6.36
CA ASN A 18 -17.97 -31.74 -7.63
C ASN A 18 -16.94 -31.93 -8.73
N ILE A 19 -15.97 -31.02 -8.87
CA ILE A 19 -14.89 -31.11 -9.85
C ILE A 19 -14.00 -32.33 -9.54
N VAL A 20 -13.68 -32.54 -8.26
CA VAL A 20 -12.89 -33.72 -7.83
C VAL A 20 -13.62 -35.01 -8.19
N VAL A 21 -14.92 -35.07 -7.98
CA VAL A 21 -15.74 -36.24 -8.31
C VAL A 21 -15.86 -36.42 -9.84
N GLN A 22 -16.00 -35.35 -10.61
CA GLN A 22 -15.99 -35.41 -12.08
C GLN A 22 -14.67 -35.97 -12.62
N GLU A 23 -13.54 -35.51 -12.12
CA GLU A 23 -12.22 -36.01 -12.55
C GLU A 23 -12.00 -37.46 -12.11
N ALA A 24 -12.44 -37.82 -10.89
CA ALA A 24 -12.42 -39.21 -10.46
C ALA A 24 -13.32 -40.10 -11.33
N ASN A 25 -14.53 -39.66 -11.68
CA ASN A 25 -15.45 -40.40 -12.52
C ASN A 25 -14.88 -40.55 -13.94
N PHE A 26 -14.26 -39.49 -14.49
CA PHE A 26 -13.59 -39.55 -15.78
C PHE A 26 -12.47 -40.61 -15.77
N LYS A 27 -11.65 -40.63 -14.73
CA LYS A 27 -10.55 -41.58 -14.61
C LYS A 27 -11.00 -43.05 -14.46
N TYR A 28 -12.14 -43.31 -13.82
CA TYR A 28 -12.58 -44.67 -13.47
C TYR A 28 -13.72 -45.17 -14.40
N ALA A 29 -14.55 -44.28 -14.93
CA ALA A 29 -15.71 -44.64 -15.74
C ALA A 29 -15.75 -43.90 -17.12
N ASN A 30 -14.71 -43.17 -17.45
CA ASN A 30 -14.61 -42.38 -18.69
C ASN A 30 -15.80 -41.42 -18.95
N SER A 31 -16.45 -40.97 -17.86
CA SER A 31 -17.56 -40.01 -17.91
C SER A 31 -17.30 -38.83 -16.98
N ARG A 32 -17.54 -37.61 -17.46
CA ARG A 32 -17.44 -36.38 -16.66
C ARG A 32 -18.75 -36.00 -15.96
N ASP A 33 -19.74 -36.89 -15.95
CA ASP A 33 -21.00 -36.62 -15.26
C ASP A 33 -20.83 -36.75 -13.73
N ILE A 34 -21.59 -35.94 -12.98
CA ILE A 34 -21.66 -36.05 -11.53
C ILE A 34 -22.68 -37.13 -11.19
N PRO A 35 -22.29 -38.19 -10.46
CA PRO A 35 -23.23 -39.24 -10.08
C PRO A 35 -24.39 -38.67 -9.24
N ARG A 36 -25.61 -39.01 -9.60
CA ARG A 36 -26.83 -38.59 -8.89
C ARG A 36 -27.00 -39.30 -7.53
N HIS A 37 -26.46 -40.50 -7.41
CA HIS A 37 -26.54 -41.27 -6.17
C HIS A 37 -25.43 -40.90 -5.20
N PHE A 38 -25.80 -40.58 -3.96
CA PHE A 38 -24.88 -40.20 -2.91
C PHE A 38 -23.75 -41.22 -2.64
N ILE A 39 -24.08 -42.54 -2.69
CA ILE A 39 -23.11 -43.59 -2.47
C ILE A 39 -22.01 -43.60 -3.55
N SER A 40 -22.41 -43.44 -4.82
CA SER A 40 -21.47 -43.38 -5.93
C SER A 40 -20.60 -42.14 -5.85
N TYR A 41 -21.18 -41.00 -5.48
CA TYR A 41 -20.46 -39.75 -5.24
C TYR A 41 -19.43 -39.89 -4.11
N ALA A 42 -19.84 -40.43 -2.96
CA ALA A 42 -18.98 -40.68 -1.80
C ALA A 42 -17.84 -41.65 -2.12
N THR A 43 -18.13 -42.73 -2.87
CA THR A 43 -17.12 -43.71 -3.29
C THR A 43 -16.07 -43.09 -4.21
N LEU A 44 -16.45 -42.24 -5.16
CA LEU A 44 -15.49 -41.55 -6.02
C LEU A 44 -14.65 -40.54 -5.24
N LEU A 45 -15.26 -39.80 -4.32
CA LEU A 45 -14.53 -38.87 -3.46
C LEU A 45 -13.54 -39.58 -2.52
N SER A 46 -13.92 -40.79 -2.05
CA SER A 46 -13.01 -41.62 -1.18
C SER A 46 -11.77 -42.12 -1.93
N LYS A 47 -11.82 -42.21 -3.26
CA LYS A 47 -10.67 -42.56 -4.10
C LYS A 47 -9.74 -41.40 -4.41
N ALA A 48 -10.15 -40.16 -4.08
CA ALA A 48 -9.31 -39.01 -4.23
C ALA A 48 -8.11 -39.02 -3.24
N PRO A 49 -6.98 -38.39 -3.58
CA PRO A 49 -5.83 -38.29 -2.67
C PRO A 49 -6.22 -37.76 -1.28
N ARG A 50 -5.55 -38.25 -0.24
CA ARG A 50 -5.89 -37.96 1.17
C ARG A 50 -6.01 -36.47 1.46
N PHE A 51 -5.10 -35.66 0.95
CA PHE A 51 -5.11 -34.19 1.14
C PHE A 51 -6.33 -33.51 0.52
N ILE A 52 -6.86 -34.04 -0.60
CA ILE A 52 -8.10 -33.54 -1.21
C ILE A 52 -9.31 -33.99 -0.38
N ARG A 53 -9.35 -35.26 0.00
CA ARG A 53 -10.45 -35.85 0.78
C ARG A 53 -10.62 -35.15 2.13
N GLU A 54 -9.53 -34.88 2.85
CA GLU A 54 -9.57 -34.15 4.11
C GLU A 54 -9.95 -32.68 3.94
N GLY A 55 -9.61 -32.08 2.79
CA GLY A 55 -9.98 -30.70 2.46
C GLY A 55 -11.43 -30.49 2.03
N TYR A 56 -12.13 -31.58 1.57
CA TYR A 56 -13.50 -31.52 1.08
C TYR A 56 -14.37 -32.58 1.75
N PRO A 57 -14.64 -32.48 3.05
CA PRO A 57 -15.42 -33.47 3.77
C PRO A 57 -16.88 -33.50 3.28
N LEU A 58 -17.51 -34.65 3.32
CA LEU A 58 -18.93 -34.88 3.06
C LEU A 58 -19.80 -34.35 4.22
N SER A 59 -19.55 -33.14 4.68
CA SER A 59 -20.32 -32.50 5.76
C SER A 59 -21.38 -31.56 5.22
N LYS A 60 -22.15 -30.93 6.12
CA LYS A 60 -23.22 -29.97 5.78
C LYS A 60 -22.73 -28.71 5.06
N SER A 61 -21.41 -28.53 4.93
CA SER A 61 -20.79 -27.36 4.28
C SER A 61 -20.01 -27.79 3.02
N TYR A 62 -20.20 -27.04 1.94
CA TYR A 62 -19.44 -27.21 0.70
C TYR A 62 -18.24 -26.26 0.73
N ARG A 63 -17.08 -26.79 0.34
CA ARG A 63 -15.87 -25.97 0.17
C ARG A 63 -15.61 -25.75 -1.31
N ILE A 64 -15.37 -24.51 -1.67
CA ILE A 64 -14.90 -24.08 -2.98
C ILE A 64 -13.53 -23.43 -2.78
N THR A 65 -12.49 -23.97 -3.42
CA THR A 65 -11.15 -23.39 -3.38
C THR A 65 -10.87 -22.69 -4.68
N LEU A 66 -10.55 -21.41 -4.60
CA LEU A 66 -10.12 -20.58 -5.72
C LEU A 66 -8.59 -20.47 -5.68
N LEU A 67 -7.93 -20.90 -6.75
CA LEU A 67 -6.49 -20.75 -6.95
C LEU A 67 -6.29 -19.70 -8.04
N SER A 68 -5.68 -18.58 -7.70
CA SER A 68 -5.34 -17.52 -8.66
C SER A 68 -3.85 -17.22 -8.64
N ARG A 69 -3.35 -16.61 -9.69
CA ARG A 69 -2.04 -15.95 -9.65
C ARG A 69 -2.06 -14.79 -8.64
N PRO A 70 -0.90 -14.35 -8.16
CA PRO A 70 -0.82 -13.15 -7.34
C PRO A 70 -1.44 -11.96 -8.07
N ILE A 71 -2.43 -11.33 -7.45
CA ILE A 71 -3.14 -10.15 -7.97
C ILE A 71 -2.97 -9.00 -7.01
N ASN A 72 -3.10 -7.78 -7.51
CA ASN A 72 -3.04 -6.58 -6.69
C ASN A 72 -4.24 -6.50 -5.72
N THR A 73 -4.06 -5.81 -4.60
CA THR A 73 -5.09 -5.67 -3.56
C THR A 73 -6.41 -5.11 -4.09
N ASP A 74 -6.35 -4.17 -5.04
CA ASP A 74 -7.53 -3.56 -5.64
C ASP A 74 -8.33 -4.56 -6.49
N GLN A 75 -7.63 -5.33 -7.33
CA GLN A 75 -8.24 -6.40 -8.13
C GLN A 75 -8.86 -7.48 -7.22
N TYR A 76 -8.17 -7.83 -6.15
CA TYR A 76 -8.68 -8.78 -5.18
C TYR A 76 -9.98 -8.32 -4.51
N ASP A 77 -10.08 -7.05 -4.14
CA ASP A 77 -11.30 -6.47 -3.56
C ASP A 77 -12.47 -6.46 -4.54
N ILE A 78 -12.21 -6.23 -5.83
CA ILE A 78 -13.24 -6.29 -6.89
C ILE A 78 -13.79 -7.71 -6.98
N ILE A 79 -12.92 -8.69 -7.11
CA ILE A 79 -13.28 -10.11 -7.18
C ILE A 79 -14.09 -10.55 -5.95
N LEU A 80 -13.64 -10.21 -4.75
CA LEU A 80 -14.37 -10.56 -3.53
C LEU A 80 -15.76 -9.92 -3.48
N ARG A 81 -15.92 -8.67 -3.97
CA ARG A 81 -17.24 -8.01 -4.02
C ARG A 81 -18.16 -8.72 -4.99
N GLU A 82 -17.68 -9.10 -6.16
CA GLU A 82 -18.49 -9.83 -7.14
C GLU A 82 -18.93 -11.19 -6.62
N ILE A 83 -18.03 -11.95 -6.00
CA ILE A 83 -18.37 -13.23 -5.37
C ILE A 83 -19.40 -13.04 -4.24
N ARG A 84 -19.25 -12.02 -3.40
CA ARG A 84 -20.26 -11.67 -2.37
C ARG A 84 -21.62 -11.37 -2.96
N ASN A 85 -21.66 -10.61 -4.04
CA ASN A 85 -22.92 -10.25 -4.71
C ASN A 85 -23.62 -11.49 -5.25
N ILE A 86 -22.89 -12.45 -5.81
CA ILE A 86 -23.45 -13.73 -6.27
C ILE A 86 -24.06 -14.50 -5.09
N PHE A 87 -23.31 -14.69 -4.00
CA PHE A 87 -23.83 -15.44 -2.84
C PHE A 87 -25.01 -14.78 -2.17
N ASN A 88 -25.00 -13.43 -2.07
CA ASN A 88 -26.11 -12.66 -1.51
C ASN A 88 -27.37 -12.78 -2.41
N ARG A 89 -27.20 -12.75 -3.73
CA ARG A 89 -28.32 -12.93 -4.67
C ARG A 89 -28.96 -14.31 -4.54
N GLU A 90 -28.14 -15.33 -4.40
CA GLU A 90 -28.59 -16.72 -4.24
C GLU A 90 -29.01 -17.05 -2.79
N LYS A 91 -28.94 -16.07 -1.87
CA LYS A 91 -29.27 -16.23 -0.44
C LYS A 91 -28.55 -17.41 0.23
N VAL A 92 -27.32 -17.68 -0.17
CA VAL A 92 -26.47 -18.75 0.37
C VAL A 92 -25.62 -18.17 1.50
N SER A 93 -25.61 -18.84 2.65
CA SER A 93 -24.69 -18.52 3.74
C SER A 93 -23.28 -18.95 3.36
N TYR A 94 -22.30 -18.05 3.43
CA TYR A 94 -20.91 -18.30 3.05
C TYR A 94 -19.93 -17.70 4.05
N GLN A 95 -18.74 -18.25 4.08
CA GLN A 95 -17.62 -17.73 4.84
C GLN A 95 -16.34 -17.82 3.99
N PHE A 96 -15.64 -16.71 3.83
CA PHE A 96 -14.31 -16.71 3.24
C PHE A 96 -13.27 -17.18 4.24
N ASN A 97 -12.39 -18.06 3.80
CA ASN A 97 -11.29 -18.57 4.61
C ASN A 97 -10.08 -18.87 3.70
N GLY A 98 -8.92 -18.95 4.29
CA GLY A 98 -7.68 -19.29 3.59
C GLY A 98 -6.56 -18.30 3.89
N THR A 99 -5.32 -18.78 3.79
CA THR A 99 -4.12 -17.98 4.11
C THR A 99 -4.05 -16.69 3.30
N TYR A 100 -4.34 -16.76 2.01
CA TYR A 100 -4.31 -15.59 1.12
C TYR A 100 -5.40 -14.57 1.49
N PHE A 101 -6.61 -15.01 1.81
CA PHE A 101 -7.70 -14.15 2.27
C PHE A 101 -7.33 -13.41 3.56
N HIS A 102 -6.79 -14.12 4.56
CA HIS A 102 -6.37 -13.51 5.83
C HIS A 102 -5.20 -12.54 5.63
N LEU A 103 -4.24 -12.90 4.77
CA LEU A 103 -3.09 -12.05 4.46
C LEU A 103 -3.53 -10.73 3.80
N MET A 104 -4.40 -10.78 2.78
CA MET A 104 -4.91 -9.60 2.09
C MET A 104 -5.77 -8.73 3.01
N THR A 105 -6.60 -9.35 3.85
CA THR A 105 -7.40 -8.62 4.84
C THR A 105 -6.53 -7.93 5.88
N ALA A 106 -5.53 -8.63 6.41
CA ALA A 106 -4.57 -8.06 7.34
C ALA A 106 -3.78 -6.90 6.72
N GLN A 107 -3.30 -7.06 5.49
CA GLN A 107 -2.60 -6.00 4.75
C GLN A 107 -3.47 -4.74 4.62
N LYS A 108 -4.73 -4.90 4.27
CA LYS A 108 -5.67 -3.78 4.14
C LYS A 108 -5.90 -3.04 5.47
N GLU A 109 -6.12 -3.77 6.55
CA GLU A 109 -6.29 -3.16 7.87
C GLU A 109 -4.99 -2.50 8.38
N MET A 110 -3.82 -3.05 8.05
CA MET A 110 -2.53 -2.43 8.34
C MET A 110 -2.36 -1.10 7.59
N VAL A 111 -2.61 -1.06 6.27
CA VAL A 111 -2.55 0.17 5.46
C VAL A 111 -3.48 1.23 6.02
N LYS A 112 -4.71 0.87 6.36
CA LYS A 112 -5.71 1.78 6.95
C LYS A 112 -5.26 2.33 8.31
N THR A 113 -4.69 1.49 9.16
CA THR A 113 -4.19 1.88 10.49
C THR A 113 -2.98 2.80 10.35
N LEU A 114 -2.03 2.49 9.47
CA LEU A 114 -0.86 3.32 9.19
C LEU A 114 -1.28 4.69 8.61
N ALA A 115 -2.24 4.72 7.69
CA ALA A 115 -2.76 5.97 7.14
C ALA A 115 -3.41 6.86 8.22
N LYS A 116 -4.20 6.27 9.13
CA LYS A 116 -4.77 7.01 10.27
C LYS A 116 -3.68 7.56 11.20
N SER A 117 -2.68 6.75 11.51
CA SER A 117 -1.54 7.16 12.34
C SER A 117 -0.73 8.28 11.68
N PHE A 118 -0.54 8.23 10.35
CA PHE A 118 0.11 9.29 9.60
C PHE A 118 -0.68 10.61 9.68
N ILE A 119 -1.99 10.59 9.46
CA ILE A 119 -2.85 11.77 9.58
C ILE A 119 -2.75 12.37 11.00
N PHE A 120 -2.76 11.52 12.01
CA PHE A 120 -2.63 11.94 13.40
C PHE A 120 -1.26 12.56 13.68
N ALA A 121 -0.17 11.99 13.15
CA ALA A 121 1.17 12.55 13.25
C ALA A 121 1.27 13.93 12.58
N VAL A 122 0.71 14.08 11.37
CA VAL A 122 0.63 15.37 10.66
C VAL A 122 -0.13 16.40 11.51
N PHE A 123 -1.22 16.01 12.15
CA PHE A 123 -1.99 16.89 13.03
C PHE A 123 -1.18 17.37 14.24
N ILE A 124 -0.48 16.43 14.92
CA ILE A 124 0.37 16.80 16.09
C ILE A 124 1.52 17.73 15.67
N VAL A 125 2.22 17.40 14.58
CA VAL A 125 3.32 18.24 14.06
C VAL A 125 2.80 19.62 13.68
N SER A 126 1.62 19.68 13.05
CA SER A 126 0.97 20.95 12.70
C SER A 126 0.67 21.80 13.92
N LEU A 127 0.15 21.18 14.99
CA LEU A 127 -0.15 21.88 16.24
C LEU A 127 1.13 22.42 16.90
N LEU A 128 2.18 21.60 16.98
CA LEU A 128 3.47 22.01 17.54
C LEU A 128 4.11 23.15 16.71
N ALA A 129 4.08 23.04 15.38
CA ALA A 129 4.59 24.08 14.49
C ALA A 129 3.82 25.40 14.67
N TYR A 130 2.49 25.35 14.79
CA TYR A 130 1.67 26.52 15.04
C TYR A 130 2.03 27.22 16.36
N ILE A 131 2.17 26.44 17.43
CA ILE A 131 2.56 26.96 18.76
C ILE A 131 3.97 27.59 18.72
N TYR A 132 4.91 26.94 18.00
CA TYR A 132 6.30 27.39 17.91
C TYR A 132 6.45 28.69 17.10
N TYR A 133 5.85 28.76 15.93
CA TYR A 133 6.03 29.91 15.06
C TYR A 133 5.17 31.12 15.44
N ARG A 134 4.01 30.92 16.03
CA ARG A 134 3.04 31.95 16.44
C ARG A 134 2.64 32.94 15.33
N LYS A 135 3.04 32.69 14.08
CA LYS A 135 2.72 33.46 12.87
C LYS A 135 2.03 32.56 11.88
N THR A 136 0.74 32.77 11.66
CA THR A 136 -0.10 31.93 10.77
C THR A 136 0.45 31.82 9.36
N LYS A 137 1.04 32.90 8.81
CA LYS A 137 1.64 32.87 7.46
C LYS A 137 2.83 31.89 7.37
N ILE A 138 3.71 31.89 8.36
CA ILE A 138 4.86 30.95 8.40
C ILE A 138 4.38 29.53 8.57
N PHE A 139 3.41 29.30 9.43
CA PHE A 139 2.79 28.00 9.64
C PHE A 139 2.18 27.43 8.35
N ILE A 140 1.41 28.23 7.60
CA ILE A 140 0.80 27.78 6.33
C ILE A 140 1.89 27.39 5.33
N ILE A 141 2.94 28.21 5.15
CA ILE A 141 4.04 27.93 4.23
C ILE A 141 4.76 26.65 4.64
N PHE A 142 5.07 26.50 5.93
CA PHE A 142 5.67 25.30 6.48
C PHE A 142 4.85 24.05 6.15
N MET A 143 3.54 24.08 6.37
CA MET A 143 2.66 22.96 6.09
C MET A 143 2.59 22.62 4.60
N VAL A 144 2.42 23.64 3.74
CA VAL A 144 2.35 23.44 2.29
C VAL A 144 3.63 22.80 1.76
N ILE A 145 4.79 23.30 2.17
CA ILE A 145 6.09 22.81 1.69
C ILE A 145 6.35 21.35 2.12
N ASN A 146 5.95 20.99 3.33
CA ASN A 146 6.14 19.61 3.82
C ASN A 146 5.12 18.61 3.26
N ILE A 147 3.92 19.05 2.90
CA ILE A 147 2.88 18.18 2.33
C ILE A 147 3.05 18.01 0.82
N MET A 148 3.49 19.05 0.11
CA MET A 148 3.63 19.02 -1.37
C MET A 148 4.49 17.88 -1.91
N PRO A 149 5.65 17.53 -1.35
CA PRO A 149 6.44 16.37 -1.81
C PRO A 149 5.69 15.04 -1.68
N VAL A 150 4.90 14.88 -0.61
CA VAL A 150 4.07 13.68 -0.39
C VAL A 150 2.97 13.59 -1.44
N VAL A 151 2.27 14.70 -1.70
CA VAL A 151 1.23 14.77 -2.75
C VAL A 151 1.85 14.57 -4.13
N GLY A 152 2.99 15.18 -4.41
CA GLY A 152 3.72 14.99 -5.68
C GLY A 152 4.12 13.54 -5.91
N SER A 153 4.58 12.85 -4.87
CA SER A 153 4.89 11.42 -4.93
C SER A 153 3.65 10.57 -5.16
N PHE A 154 2.51 10.91 -4.57
CA PHE A 154 1.25 10.22 -4.82
C PHE A 154 0.80 10.34 -6.28
N ILE A 155 0.93 11.54 -6.87
CA ILE A 155 0.65 11.78 -8.30
C ILE A 155 1.60 10.94 -9.17
N PHE A 156 2.90 10.93 -8.83
CA PHE A 156 3.90 10.13 -9.52
C PHE A 156 3.59 8.64 -9.45
N SER A 157 3.23 8.13 -8.27
CA SER A 157 2.86 6.71 -8.08
C SER A 157 1.68 6.31 -8.97
N ASN A 158 0.68 7.18 -9.11
CA ASN A 158 -0.45 6.95 -10.01
C ASN A 158 -0.05 6.91 -11.49
N LEU A 159 0.85 7.82 -11.92
CA LEU A 159 1.34 7.85 -13.31
C LEU A 159 2.13 6.59 -13.68
N PHE A 160 2.88 6.02 -12.74
CA PHE A 160 3.70 4.83 -12.95
C PHE A 160 3.03 3.52 -12.48
N ASN A 161 1.74 3.56 -12.17
CA ASN A 161 0.96 2.39 -11.70
C ASN A 161 1.62 1.66 -10.51
N LEU A 162 2.28 2.41 -9.61
CA LEU A 162 2.83 1.84 -8.39
C LEU A 162 1.69 1.56 -7.41
N SER A 163 1.69 0.38 -6.80
CA SER A 163 0.63 -0.02 -5.89
C SER A 163 0.72 0.70 -4.53
N ILE A 164 -0.43 1.10 -3.99
CA ILE A 164 -0.50 1.57 -2.61
C ILE A 164 -0.51 0.35 -1.70
N ASN A 165 0.60 0.14 -1.01
CA ASN A 165 0.78 -0.97 -0.10
C ASN A 165 1.31 -0.48 1.26
N ILE A 166 1.58 -1.40 2.19
CA ILE A 166 2.13 -1.07 3.51
C ILE A 166 3.42 -0.25 3.38
N SER A 167 4.30 -0.64 2.47
CA SER A 167 5.60 -0.01 2.27
C SER A 167 5.47 1.46 1.83
N THR A 168 4.55 1.76 0.90
CA THR A 168 4.33 3.14 0.42
C THR A 168 3.74 4.04 1.50
N VAL A 169 2.81 3.53 2.33
CA VAL A 169 2.26 4.32 3.45
C VAL A 169 3.31 4.57 4.54
N MET A 170 4.16 3.58 4.84
CA MET A 170 5.30 3.78 5.75
C MET A 170 6.27 4.85 5.20
N THR A 171 6.52 4.85 3.90
CA THR A 171 7.38 5.83 3.23
C THR A 171 6.86 7.25 3.44
N TYR A 172 5.56 7.49 3.30
CA TYR A 172 4.97 8.82 3.52
C TYR A 172 5.20 9.32 4.94
N SER A 173 5.08 8.46 5.95
CA SER A 173 5.31 8.82 7.35
C SER A 173 6.77 9.15 7.63
N ILE A 174 7.70 8.35 7.12
CA ILE A 174 9.14 8.57 7.31
C ILE A 174 9.59 9.83 6.60
N SER A 175 9.19 10.00 5.33
CA SER A 175 9.56 11.17 4.52
C SER A 175 9.04 12.46 5.13
N PHE A 176 7.79 12.47 5.60
CA PHE A 176 7.21 13.65 6.26
C PHE A 176 8.03 14.09 7.48
N GLY A 177 8.46 13.13 8.31
CA GLY A 177 9.33 13.43 9.45
C GLY A 177 10.66 14.05 9.04
N LEU A 178 11.33 13.50 8.02
CA LEU A 178 12.60 14.02 7.49
C LEU A 178 12.45 15.44 6.91
N LEU A 179 11.38 15.70 6.16
CA LEU A 179 11.13 17.02 5.57
C LEU A 179 10.82 18.07 6.64
N VAL A 180 10.00 17.72 7.62
CA VAL A 180 9.68 18.59 8.76
C VAL A 180 10.94 19.03 9.49
N ASP A 181 11.85 18.10 9.75
CA ASP A 181 13.12 18.40 10.43
C ASP A 181 13.96 19.40 9.63
N ASN A 182 14.17 19.17 8.34
CA ASN A 182 14.89 20.08 7.47
C ASN A 182 14.24 21.47 7.43
N SER A 183 12.93 21.54 7.26
CA SER A 183 12.16 22.79 7.23
C SER A 183 12.29 23.57 8.55
N PHE A 184 12.27 22.89 9.70
CA PHE A 184 12.48 23.51 11.00
C PHE A 184 13.85 24.17 11.10
N HIS A 185 14.90 23.47 10.71
CA HIS A 185 16.27 24.00 10.72
C HIS A 185 16.42 25.23 9.82
N ILE A 186 15.83 25.21 8.62
CA ILE A 186 15.89 26.35 7.68
C ILE A 186 15.16 27.56 8.24
N ILE A 187 13.94 27.40 8.75
CA ILE A 187 13.17 28.53 9.29
C ILE A 187 13.85 29.11 10.52
N HIS A 188 14.39 28.26 11.39
CA HIS A 188 15.14 28.69 12.57
C HIS A 188 16.38 29.51 12.21
N SER A 189 17.13 29.07 11.21
CA SER A 189 18.31 29.75 10.70
C SER A 189 17.97 31.12 10.09
N ILE A 190 16.92 31.21 9.27
CA ILE A 190 16.46 32.48 8.70
C ILE A 190 16.00 33.44 9.79
N LYS A 191 15.29 32.95 10.81
CA LYS A 191 14.86 33.76 11.96
C LYS A 191 16.04 34.36 12.70
N ASN A 192 17.15 33.64 12.83
CA ASN A 192 18.36 34.09 13.52
C ASN A 192 19.28 34.97 12.65
N ASN A 193 18.81 35.42 11.48
CA ASN A 193 19.51 36.30 10.54
C ASN A 193 20.87 35.74 10.02
N LEU A 194 21.00 34.43 9.94
CA LEU A 194 22.13 33.82 9.24
C LEU A 194 22.07 34.19 7.76
N SER A 195 23.13 34.76 7.20
CA SER A 195 23.17 35.22 5.82
C SER A 195 24.54 34.94 5.18
N GLY A 196 24.56 34.95 3.85
CA GLY A 196 25.81 34.80 3.06
C GLY A 196 26.46 33.43 3.20
N SER A 197 27.80 33.41 3.40
CA SER A 197 28.62 32.21 3.49
C SER A 197 28.22 31.32 4.66
N ASP A 198 27.82 31.92 5.78
CA ASP A 198 27.46 31.19 7.00
C ASP A 198 26.18 30.41 6.82
N TYR A 199 25.16 30.98 6.15
CA TYR A 199 23.94 30.28 5.78
C TYR A 199 24.24 29.07 4.87
N THR A 200 25.07 29.28 3.83
CA THR A 200 25.41 28.23 2.88
C THR A 200 26.22 27.10 3.54
N ASN A 201 27.24 27.44 4.32
CA ASN A 201 28.12 26.43 4.91
C ASN A 201 27.48 25.69 6.09
N SER A 202 26.75 26.41 6.95
CA SER A 202 26.16 25.84 8.18
C SER A 202 24.84 25.12 7.95
N LEU A 203 24.15 25.38 6.84
CA LEU A 203 22.80 24.86 6.64
C LEU A 203 22.61 24.18 5.26
N VAL A 204 22.86 24.91 4.17
CA VAL A 204 22.56 24.41 2.82
C VAL A 204 23.42 23.19 2.48
N ARG A 205 24.73 23.23 2.76
CA ARG A 205 25.63 22.10 2.50
C ARG A 205 25.27 20.85 3.32
N PRO A 206 25.07 20.92 4.66
CA PRO A 206 24.67 19.75 5.43
C PRO A 206 23.35 19.14 4.94
N ILE A 207 22.32 19.97 4.65
CA ILE A 207 21.03 19.47 4.16
C ILE A 207 21.17 18.83 2.78
N LEU A 208 21.96 19.41 1.88
CA LEU A 208 22.27 18.80 0.58
C LEU A 208 23.00 17.47 0.73
N CYS A 209 24.05 17.44 1.54
CA CYS A 209 24.83 16.22 1.74
C CYS A 209 23.99 15.12 2.38
N SER A 210 23.23 15.42 3.43
CA SER A 210 22.34 14.44 4.07
C SER A 210 21.24 13.98 3.14
N GLY A 211 20.62 14.90 2.39
CA GLY A 211 19.59 14.58 1.41
C GLY A 211 20.12 13.66 0.29
N ILE A 212 21.28 13.94 -0.27
CA ILE A 212 21.90 13.09 -1.30
C ILE A 212 22.26 11.72 -0.72
N LEU A 213 22.81 11.65 0.48
CA LEU A 213 23.12 10.37 1.13
C LEU A 213 21.87 9.54 1.38
N ILE A 214 20.77 10.16 1.85
CA ILE A 214 19.49 9.50 2.06
C ILE A 214 18.94 8.99 0.72
N ILE A 215 18.92 9.84 -0.32
CA ILE A 215 18.43 9.45 -1.65
C ILE A 215 19.21 8.26 -2.20
N LEU A 216 20.55 8.32 -2.17
CA LEU A 216 21.40 7.23 -2.66
C LEU A 216 21.20 5.95 -1.85
N SER A 217 21.12 6.04 -0.53
CA SER A 217 20.89 4.88 0.36
C SER A 217 19.58 4.17 0.04
N PHE A 218 18.50 4.92 -0.19
CA PHE A 218 17.21 4.33 -0.50
C PHE A 218 17.08 3.88 -1.95
N LEU A 219 17.78 4.52 -2.89
CA LEU A 219 17.83 4.05 -4.28
C LEU A 219 18.49 2.67 -4.41
N VAL A 220 19.36 2.26 -3.49
CA VAL A 220 19.90 0.89 -3.45
C VAL A 220 18.77 -0.14 -3.33
N PHE A 221 17.69 0.17 -2.61
CA PHE A 221 16.54 -0.72 -2.50
C PHE A 221 15.77 -0.91 -3.83
N SER A 222 15.91 0.01 -4.78
CA SER A 222 15.27 -0.10 -6.10
C SER A 222 15.74 -1.31 -6.92
N VAL A 223 16.92 -1.85 -6.61
CA VAL A 223 17.48 -3.04 -7.27
C VAL A 223 16.95 -4.34 -6.66
N ASN A 224 16.24 -4.27 -5.52
CA ASN A 224 15.74 -5.46 -4.84
C ASN A 224 14.65 -6.16 -5.68
N PRO A 225 14.69 -7.50 -5.84
CA PRO A 225 13.66 -8.25 -6.57
C PRO A 225 12.31 -8.28 -5.85
N PHE A 226 12.28 -8.03 -4.53
CA PHE A 226 11.04 -7.99 -3.76
C PHE A 226 10.33 -6.66 -3.93
N LEU A 227 9.20 -6.67 -4.64
CA LEU A 227 8.47 -5.49 -5.08
C LEU A 227 8.18 -4.46 -3.98
N PRO A 228 7.72 -4.82 -2.76
CA PRO A 228 7.47 -3.84 -1.70
C PRO A 228 8.71 -3.06 -1.26
N ILE A 229 9.88 -3.71 -1.21
CA ILE A 229 11.15 -3.04 -0.87
C ILE A 229 11.59 -2.11 -2.00
N LYS A 230 11.45 -2.55 -3.24
CA LYS A 230 11.73 -1.73 -4.42
C LYS A 230 10.87 -0.46 -4.46
N GLU A 231 9.56 -0.61 -4.30
CA GLU A 231 8.61 0.51 -4.29
C GLU A 231 8.89 1.47 -3.12
N PHE A 232 9.22 0.95 -1.94
CA PHE A 232 9.65 1.73 -0.79
C PHE A 232 10.84 2.63 -1.12
N GLY A 233 11.91 2.07 -1.69
CA GLY A 233 13.13 2.81 -2.03
C GLY A 233 12.90 3.88 -3.08
N ILE A 234 12.18 3.55 -4.15
CA ILE A 234 11.85 4.49 -5.23
C ILE A 234 11.00 5.65 -4.68
N THR A 235 9.93 5.33 -3.96
CA THR A 235 8.99 6.34 -3.44
C THR A 235 9.69 7.27 -2.46
N LEU A 236 10.48 6.74 -1.53
CA LEU A 236 11.22 7.54 -0.57
C LEU A 236 12.28 8.43 -1.25
N GLY A 237 13.00 7.89 -2.23
CA GLY A 237 13.97 8.66 -3.02
C GLY A 237 13.31 9.83 -3.75
N ILE A 238 12.14 9.63 -4.35
CA ILE A 238 11.37 10.68 -5.03
C ILE A 238 10.91 11.75 -4.05
N ILE A 239 10.27 11.36 -2.95
CA ILE A 239 9.77 12.33 -1.95
C ILE A 239 10.91 13.16 -1.39
N THR A 240 12.01 12.51 -1.01
CA THR A 240 13.18 13.20 -0.47
C THR A 240 13.80 14.15 -1.48
N SER A 241 13.89 13.75 -2.77
CA SER A 241 14.42 14.62 -3.83
C SER A 241 13.57 15.87 -4.04
N ILE A 242 12.26 15.71 -4.14
CA ILE A 242 11.32 16.82 -4.24
C ILE A 242 11.42 17.70 -2.99
N GLY A 243 11.42 17.09 -1.81
CA GLY A 243 11.48 17.80 -0.54
C GLY A 243 12.72 18.65 -0.37
N VAL A 244 13.91 18.10 -0.64
CA VAL A 244 15.17 18.87 -0.57
C VAL A 244 15.15 20.08 -1.52
N ILE A 245 14.57 19.94 -2.72
CA ILE A 245 14.42 21.06 -3.64
C ILE A 245 13.48 22.13 -3.06
N PHE A 246 12.35 21.73 -2.48
CA PHE A 246 11.39 22.64 -1.86
C PHE A 246 11.99 23.32 -0.63
N ASP A 247 12.69 22.57 0.22
CA ASP A 247 13.32 23.12 1.42
C ASP A 247 14.43 24.12 1.10
N LEU A 248 15.25 23.87 0.08
CA LEU A 248 16.40 24.73 -0.21
C LEU A 248 16.07 25.91 -1.14
N LYS A 249 15.08 25.79 -2.03
CA LYS A 249 14.72 26.86 -2.99
C LYS A 249 13.43 27.58 -2.63
N VAL A 250 12.38 26.85 -2.32
CA VAL A 250 11.04 27.41 -2.15
C VAL A 250 10.87 28.01 -0.75
N LEU A 251 11.23 27.25 0.28
CA LEU A 251 11.05 27.66 1.66
C LEU A 251 11.78 28.95 2.01
N PRO A 252 13.09 29.13 1.70
CA PRO A 252 13.80 30.36 2.03
C PRO A 252 13.22 31.59 1.31
N HIS A 253 12.78 31.42 0.05
CA HIS A 253 12.20 32.49 -0.74
C HIS A 253 10.92 33.07 -0.11
N PHE A 254 10.02 32.20 0.37
CA PHE A 254 8.79 32.65 1.00
C PHE A 254 8.99 33.18 2.42
N ILE A 255 9.84 32.50 3.20
CA ILE A 255 10.08 32.89 4.59
C ILE A 255 10.84 34.22 4.69
N SER A 256 11.86 34.44 3.85
CA SER A 256 12.62 35.71 3.83
C SER A 256 11.71 36.90 3.53
N ARG A 257 10.78 36.78 2.59
CA ARG A 257 9.80 37.83 2.27
C ARG A 257 8.94 38.22 3.49
N ILE A 258 8.50 37.26 4.27
CA ILE A 258 7.66 37.50 5.47
C ILE A 258 8.47 38.22 6.56
N TYR A 259 9.74 37.86 6.74
CA TYR A 259 10.58 38.48 7.75
C TYR A 259 11.02 39.89 7.34
N VAL A 260 11.32 40.12 6.05
CA VAL A 260 11.65 41.47 5.53
C VAL A 260 10.43 42.37 5.62
N SER A 261 9.26 41.96 5.21
CA SER A 261 8.00 42.73 5.31
C SER A 261 7.53 43.00 6.74
N SER A 262 8.07 42.29 7.74
CA SER A 262 7.72 42.51 9.15
C SER A 262 8.68 43.47 9.87
N LYS A 263 9.77 43.92 9.21
CA LYS A 263 10.74 44.90 9.75
C LYS A 263 10.59 46.30 9.15
N GLY A 264 9.81 46.47 8.12
CA GLY A 264 9.39 47.76 7.56
C GLY A 264 7.98 48.11 8.02
#